data_623096eefa024171e0c45035966b5c40
#
_entry.id   623096eefa024171e0c45035966b5c40
#
_cell.length_a   1.000
_cell.length_b   1.000
_cell.length_c   1.000
_cell.angle_alpha   90.00
_cell.angle_beta   90.00
_cell.angle_gamma   90.00
#
_symmetry.space_group_name_H-M   'P 1'
#
loop_
_entity.id
_entity.type
_entity.pdbx_description
1 polymer ?
#
loop_
_entity_poly.entity_id
_entity_poly.type
_entity_poly.pdbx_seq_one_letter_code
_entity_poly.pdbx_strand_id
1 'polypeptide(L)'
;MKKIVGLIFLMSIFTSNIYSQKLYVWCQKEQIPTPRKNFLQNQEIDLVLFDSRTMTDNSKIECSSEEVVRNLIDLIKDTYPDANFNVLESDKFYQNPEPNKITIKIAISAFQAAFGADVKIGIGNIGGSFAWGVFPEGKWNAITGYSVMIYNYKNGNKNKITEQFGKIASRPNTGGYRTAKNMLNKSYIEANQEMFSFIDRTLME
;
A
#
# COMPACT_ATOMS: atom_id res chain seq x y z
N MET A 1 -21.74 -6.75 49.92
CA MET A 1 -22.24 -7.41 48.69
C MET A 1 -22.87 -6.44 47.66
N LYS A 2 -23.55 -5.35 48.05
CA LYS A 2 -24.15 -4.40 47.08
C LYS A 2 -23.15 -3.58 46.23
N LYS A 3 -21.91 -3.38 46.69
CA LYS A 3 -20.90 -2.62 45.93
C LYS A 3 -20.18 -3.42 44.81
N ILE A 4 -20.17 -4.76 44.90
CA ILE A 4 -19.54 -5.63 43.90
C ILE A 4 -20.44 -5.80 42.67
N VAL A 5 -21.77 -5.83 42.88
CA VAL A 5 -22.74 -5.99 41.77
C VAL A 5 -22.72 -4.73 40.86
N GLY A 6 -22.49 -3.54 41.43
CA GLY A 6 -22.37 -2.31 40.63
C GLY A 6 -21.11 -2.26 39.73
N LEU A 7 -20.03 -2.87 40.17
CA LEU A 7 -18.77 -2.90 39.39
C LEU A 7 -18.85 -3.85 38.19
N ILE A 8 -19.56 -5.00 38.36
CA ILE A 8 -19.77 -5.97 37.27
C ILE A 8 -20.70 -5.40 36.21
N PHE A 9 -21.72 -4.61 36.61
CA PHE A 9 -22.64 -3.97 35.66
C PHE A 9 -21.95 -2.84 34.88
N LEU A 10 -20.97 -2.15 35.45
CA LEU A 10 -20.22 -1.12 34.75
C LEU A 10 -19.22 -1.74 33.72
N MET A 11 -18.67 -2.93 33.98
CA MET A 11 -17.78 -3.62 33.04
C MET A 11 -18.52 -4.21 31.83
N SER A 12 -19.79 -4.53 31.94
CA SER A 12 -20.59 -5.08 30.83
C SER A 12 -21.03 -4.02 29.81
N ILE A 13 -20.90 -2.73 30.11
CA ILE A 13 -21.28 -1.64 29.18
C ILE A 13 -20.12 -1.31 28.23
N PHE A 14 -18.89 -1.77 28.53
CA PHE A 14 -17.71 -1.54 27.69
C PHE A 14 -17.38 -2.68 26.72
N THR A 15 -18.25 -3.67 26.54
CA THR A 15 -18.20 -4.50 25.34
C THR A 15 -18.75 -3.70 24.17
N SER A 16 -18.04 -2.64 23.78
CA SER A 16 -18.22 -2.01 22.50
C SER A 16 -18.11 -3.12 21.45
N ASN A 17 -19.19 -3.38 20.74
CA ASN A 17 -19.20 -4.22 19.57
C ASN A 17 -18.10 -3.66 18.65
N ILE A 18 -16.93 -4.30 18.66
CA ILE A 18 -15.91 -4.08 17.65
C ILE A 18 -16.52 -4.68 16.38
N TYR A 19 -17.37 -3.90 15.71
CA TYR A 19 -17.77 -4.21 14.36
C TYR A 19 -16.49 -4.15 13.53
N SER A 20 -15.91 -5.32 13.28
CA SER A 20 -14.82 -5.45 12.32
C SER A 20 -15.33 -4.89 11.00
N GLN A 21 -14.81 -3.75 10.61
CA GLN A 21 -15.22 -3.09 9.38
C GLN A 21 -14.86 -3.99 8.20
N LYS A 22 -15.84 -4.22 7.32
CA LYS A 22 -15.62 -5.03 6.14
C LYS A 22 -14.73 -4.29 5.15
N LEU A 23 -13.59 -4.87 4.83
CA LEU A 23 -12.68 -4.38 3.82
C LEU A 23 -13.01 -4.98 2.47
N TYR A 24 -12.81 -4.20 1.43
CA TYR A 24 -13.06 -4.59 0.06
C TYR A 24 -11.80 -4.35 -0.78
N VAL A 25 -11.38 -5.37 -1.49
CA VAL A 25 -10.20 -5.34 -2.38
C VAL A 25 -10.60 -5.85 -3.74
N TRP A 26 -10.39 -5.05 -4.77
CA TRP A 26 -10.65 -5.41 -6.15
C TRP A 26 -9.40 -5.21 -6.99
N CYS A 27 -9.15 -6.12 -7.92
CA CYS A 27 -8.18 -5.89 -8.97
C CYS A 27 -8.65 -4.79 -9.90
N GLN A 28 -7.72 -4.00 -10.36
CA GLN A 28 -7.99 -3.03 -11.40
C GLN A 28 -8.19 -3.76 -12.73
N LYS A 29 -9.24 -3.39 -13.44
CA LYS A 29 -9.55 -3.95 -14.76
C LYS A 29 -8.95 -3.13 -15.90
N GLU A 30 -8.65 -1.87 -15.64
CA GLU A 30 -8.14 -0.93 -16.63
C GLU A 30 -6.65 -0.72 -16.37
N GLN A 31 -5.85 -0.87 -17.41
CA GLN A 31 -4.45 -0.45 -17.36
C GLN A 31 -4.41 1.08 -17.19
N ILE A 32 -3.69 1.53 -16.18
CA ILE A 32 -3.48 2.96 -15.98
C ILE A 32 -2.41 3.37 -16.98
N PRO A 33 -2.71 4.36 -17.86
CA PRO A 33 -1.68 4.89 -18.73
C PRO A 33 -0.58 5.52 -17.87
N THR A 34 0.57 4.90 -17.82
CA THR A 34 1.77 5.49 -17.21
C THR A 34 2.65 6.04 -18.30
N PRO A 35 3.19 7.25 -18.14
CA PRO A 35 4.17 7.76 -19.10
C PRO A 35 5.41 6.87 -19.06
N ARG A 36 5.82 6.34 -20.21
CA ARG A 36 7.05 5.58 -20.35
C ARG A 36 8.26 6.45 -20.09
N LYS A 37 9.23 5.94 -19.35
CA LYS A 37 10.41 6.66 -18.90
C LYS A 37 11.67 5.88 -19.27
N ASN A 38 12.58 6.53 -19.97
CA ASN A 38 13.76 5.86 -20.55
C ASN A 38 15.07 6.18 -19.81
N PHE A 39 15.03 6.93 -18.69
CA PHE A 39 16.25 7.32 -17.99
C PHE A 39 16.95 6.16 -17.26
N LEU A 40 16.26 5.03 -17.04
CA LEU A 40 16.84 3.80 -16.49
C LEU A 40 17.30 2.82 -17.58
N GLN A 41 17.52 3.30 -18.79
CA GLN A 41 17.91 2.46 -19.92
C GLN A 41 19.18 1.64 -19.60
N ASN A 42 19.09 0.32 -19.82
CA ASN A 42 20.13 -0.65 -19.57
C ASN A 42 20.60 -0.76 -18.10
N GLN A 43 19.89 -0.16 -17.15
CA GLN A 43 20.19 -0.37 -15.73
C GLN A 43 19.67 -1.74 -15.27
N GLU A 44 20.52 -2.48 -14.57
CA GLU A 44 20.11 -3.70 -13.86
C GLU A 44 19.57 -3.33 -12.48
N ILE A 45 18.32 -3.66 -12.20
CA ILE A 45 17.63 -3.28 -10.98
C ILE A 45 17.01 -4.52 -10.34
N ASP A 46 17.41 -4.82 -9.11
CA ASP A 46 16.71 -5.81 -8.30
C ASP A 46 15.42 -5.19 -7.74
N LEU A 47 14.30 -5.83 -8.02
CA LEU A 47 12.98 -5.40 -7.60
C LEU A 47 12.38 -6.42 -6.64
N VAL A 48 12.06 -5.99 -5.43
CA VAL A 48 11.41 -6.82 -4.40
C VAL A 48 10.09 -6.18 -4.02
N LEU A 49 8.98 -6.87 -4.24
CA LEU A 49 7.67 -6.46 -3.75
C LEU A 49 7.18 -7.39 -2.65
N PHE A 50 6.62 -6.78 -1.62
CA PHE A 50 6.07 -7.47 -0.47
C PHE A 50 4.69 -6.91 -0.11
N ASP A 51 3.70 -7.79 0.04
CA ASP A 51 2.39 -7.39 0.56
C ASP A 51 2.39 -7.46 2.08
N SER A 52 2.42 -6.30 2.72
CA SER A 52 2.42 -6.17 4.19
C SER A 52 1.04 -5.84 4.76
N ARG A 53 -0.02 -5.88 3.94
CA ARG A 53 -1.37 -5.57 4.41
C ARG A 53 -1.86 -6.61 5.40
N THR A 54 -2.52 -6.13 6.45
CA THR A 54 -3.26 -7.01 7.37
C THR A 54 -4.70 -7.14 6.86
N MET A 55 -5.09 -8.35 6.45
CA MET A 55 -6.45 -8.65 6.03
C MET A 55 -7.21 -9.30 7.18
N THR A 56 -8.50 -8.95 7.33
CA THR A 56 -9.38 -9.54 8.34
C THR A 56 -10.28 -10.59 7.70
N ASP A 57 -10.75 -11.57 8.47
CA ASP A 57 -11.64 -12.65 8.00
C ASP A 57 -12.95 -12.13 7.39
N ASN A 58 -13.35 -10.91 7.74
CA ASN A 58 -14.54 -10.24 7.21
C ASN A 58 -14.30 -9.48 5.90
N SER A 59 -13.14 -9.64 5.27
CA SER A 59 -12.81 -8.93 4.03
C SER A 59 -13.45 -9.61 2.83
N LYS A 60 -13.96 -8.79 1.89
CA LYS A 60 -14.34 -9.26 0.56
C LYS A 60 -13.16 -9.02 -0.38
N ILE A 61 -12.47 -10.10 -0.74
CA ILE A 61 -11.28 -10.05 -1.57
C ILE A 61 -11.63 -10.63 -2.93
N GLU A 62 -11.61 -9.78 -3.97
CA GLU A 62 -11.74 -10.16 -5.38
C GLU A 62 -10.40 -10.06 -6.13
N CYS A 63 -9.34 -9.69 -5.43
CA CYS A 63 -7.98 -9.58 -5.93
C CYS A 63 -7.02 -10.12 -4.86
N SER A 64 -6.36 -11.21 -5.15
CA SER A 64 -5.44 -11.84 -4.19
C SER A 64 -4.20 -10.97 -3.93
N SER A 65 -3.46 -11.30 -2.89
CA SER A 65 -2.19 -10.64 -2.56
C SER A 65 -1.19 -10.74 -3.72
N GLU A 66 -1.09 -11.94 -4.31
CA GLU A 66 -0.21 -12.23 -5.44
C GLU A 66 -0.61 -11.43 -6.68
N GLU A 67 -1.93 -11.27 -6.93
CA GLU A 67 -2.42 -10.48 -8.05
C GLU A 67 -2.12 -8.99 -7.88
N VAL A 68 -2.29 -8.45 -6.67
CA VAL A 68 -1.94 -7.05 -6.38
C VAL A 68 -0.45 -6.80 -6.57
N VAL A 69 0.40 -7.70 -6.07
CA VAL A 69 1.86 -7.64 -6.25
C VAL A 69 2.24 -7.71 -7.71
N ARG A 70 1.72 -8.70 -8.45
CA ARG A 70 2.00 -8.87 -9.87
C ARG A 70 1.58 -7.66 -10.69
N ASN A 71 0.39 -7.12 -10.46
CA ASN A 71 -0.11 -5.95 -11.18
C ASN A 71 0.78 -4.72 -10.95
N LEU A 72 1.34 -4.56 -9.75
CA LEU A 72 2.28 -3.47 -9.47
C LEU A 72 3.64 -3.70 -10.13
N ILE A 73 4.15 -4.95 -10.17
CA ILE A 73 5.37 -5.30 -10.90
C ILE A 73 5.21 -4.97 -12.39
N ASP A 74 4.11 -5.40 -13.00
CA ASP A 74 3.83 -5.15 -14.41
C ASP A 74 3.76 -3.64 -14.69
N LEU A 75 3.09 -2.88 -13.81
CA LEU A 75 3.01 -1.43 -13.92
C LEU A 75 4.39 -0.75 -13.86
N ILE A 76 5.29 -1.22 -12.97
CA ILE A 76 6.66 -0.71 -12.87
C ILE A 76 7.44 -1.00 -14.16
N LYS A 77 7.37 -2.24 -14.67
CA LYS A 77 8.01 -2.62 -15.93
C LYS A 77 7.50 -1.83 -17.13
N ASP A 78 6.18 -1.61 -17.20
CA ASP A 78 5.57 -0.80 -18.25
C ASP A 78 5.98 0.68 -18.18
N THR A 79 6.24 1.19 -16.97
CA THR A 79 6.69 2.56 -16.74
C THR A 79 8.15 2.76 -17.16
N TYR A 80 9.01 1.76 -16.92
CA TYR A 80 10.43 1.78 -17.24
C TYR A 80 10.81 0.64 -18.19
N PRO A 81 10.33 0.65 -19.44
CA PRO A 81 10.43 -0.49 -20.35
C PRO A 81 11.88 -0.85 -20.75
N ASP A 82 12.79 0.11 -20.66
CA ASP A 82 14.20 -0.07 -21.05
C ASP A 82 15.12 -0.44 -19.89
N ALA A 83 14.57 -0.62 -18.67
CA ALA A 83 15.29 -1.12 -17.50
C ALA A 83 15.22 -2.66 -17.42
N ASN A 84 16.32 -3.27 -16.96
CA ASN A 84 16.41 -4.72 -16.76
C ASN A 84 16.04 -5.07 -15.32
N PHE A 85 14.75 -5.33 -15.06
CA PHE A 85 14.30 -5.71 -13.73
C PHE A 85 14.49 -7.20 -13.45
N ASN A 86 15.29 -7.51 -12.42
CA ASN A 86 15.39 -8.81 -11.81
C ASN A 86 14.41 -8.87 -10.61
N VAL A 87 13.27 -9.52 -10.79
CA VAL A 87 12.24 -9.63 -9.73
C VAL A 87 12.66 -10.73 -8.77
N LEU A 88 12.90 -10.36 -7.52
CA LEU A 88 13.29 -11.27 -6.45
C LEU A 88 12.06 -11.66 -5.61
N GLU A 89 12.19 -12.79 -4.90
CA GLU A 89 11.16 -13.29 -4.00
C GLU A 89 10.93 -12.34 -2.82
N SER A 90 9.71 -12.33 -2.29
CA SER A 90 9.28 -11.41 -1.23
C SER A 90 10.05 -11.59 0.09
N ASP A 91 10.61 -12.78 0.36
CA ASP A 91 11.46 -13.07 1.52
C ASP A 91 12.77 -12.25 1.52
N LYS A 92 13.23 -11.84 0.32
CA LYS A 92 14.38 -10.94 0.14
C LYS A 92 14.13 -9.51 0.62
N PHE A 93 12.87 -9.15 0.91
CA PHE A 93 12.54 -7.81 1.37
C PHE A 93 13.33 -7.38 2.61
N TYR A 94 13.48 -8.29 3.58
CA TYR A 94 14.19 -8.03 4.85
C TYR A 94 15.69 -8.30 4.77
N GLN A 95 16.19 -8.91 3.70
CA GLN A 95 17.60 -9.20 3.52
C GLN A 95 18.36 -7.95 3.05
N ASN A 96 19.66 -7.91 3.30
CA ASN A 96 20.51 -6.87 2.71
C ASN A 96 20.60 -7.07 1.20
N PRO A 97 20.53 -5.97 0.40
CA PRO A 97 20.72 -6.07 -1.04
C PRO A 97 22.17 -6.45 -1.39
N GLU A 98 22.35 -6.97 -2.59
CA GLU A 98 23.68 -7.22 -3.15
C GLU A 98 24.49 -5.92 -3.25
N PRO A 99 25.80 -5.97 -3.01
CA PRO A 99 26.69 -4.82 -3.17
C PRO A 99 26.71 -4.33 -4.63
N ASN A 100 26.85 -3.02 -4.81
CA ASN A 100 27.00 -2.35 -6.10
C ASN A 100 25.86 -2.54 -7.10
N LYS A 101 24.66 -2.92 -6.63
CA LYS A 101 23.49 -3.11 -7.46
C LYS A 101 22.34 -2.22 -6.99
N ILE A 102 21.65 -1.57 -7.93
CA ILE A 102 20.45 -0.81 -7.60
C ILE A 102 19.38 -1.81 -7.13
N THR A 103 18.79 -1.55 -5.97
CA THR A 103 17.71 -2.38 -5.44
C THR A 103 16.53 -1.50 -5.03
N ILE A 104 15.35 -1.79 -5.55
CA ILE A 104 14.09 -1.16 -5.18
C ILE A 104 13.26 -2.18 -4.40
N LYS A 105 12.92 -1.84 -3.17
CA LYS A 105 12.05 -2.66 -2.31
C LYS A 105 10.76 -1.89 -2.03
N ILE A 106 9.62 -2.50 -2.32
CA ILE A 106 8.31 -1.90 -2.15
C ILE A 106 7.45 -2.80 -1.27
N ALA A 107 6.99 -2.28 -0.14
CA ALA A 107 5.95 -2.93 0.65
C ALA A 107 4.61 -2.26 0.37
N ILE A 108 3.62 -3.05 -0.03
CA ILE A 108 2.24 -2.60 -0.15
C ILE A 108 1.65 -2.58 1.25
N SER A 109 1.45 -1.39 1.81
CA SER A 109 0.98 -1.21 3.18
C SER A 109 -0.54 -1.04 3.27
N ALA A 110 -1.16 -0.56 2.19
CA ALA A 110 -2.60 -0.41 2.06
C ALA A 110 -3.04 -0.52 0.60
N PHE A 111 -4.12 -1.25 0.33
CA PHE A 111 -4.84 -1.28 -0.93
C PHE A 111 -6.23 -1.85 -0.68
N GLN A 112 -7.18 -0.99 -0.29
CA GLN A 112 -8.51 -1.43 0.13
C GLN A 112 -9.49 -0.28 0.16
N ALA A 113 -10.79 -0.61 0.13
CA ALA A 113 -11.87 0.32 0.36
C ALA A 113 -12.79 -0.18 1.48
N ALA A 114 -13.41 0.74 2.20
CA ALA A 114 -14.41 0.45 3.22
C ALA A 114 -15.48 1.54 3.26
N PHE A 115 -16.65 1.21 3.79
CA PHE A 115 -17.75 2.14 4.00
C PHE A 115 -17.88 2.50 5.47
N GLY A 116 -17.95 3.79 5.81
CA GLY A 116 -18.15 4.28 7.18
C GLY A 116 -16.92 4.97 7.77
N ALA A 117 -17.01 5.35 9.06
CA ALA A 117 -16.08 6.25 9.72
C ALA A 117 -14.80 5.59 10.26
N ASP A 118 -14.85 4.33 10.63
CA ASP A 118 -13.79 3.75 11.48
C ASP A 118 -12.79 2.86 10.72
N VAL A 119 -12.23 3.35 9.63
CA VAL A 119 -11.12 2.63 9.00
C VAL A 119 -9.84 2.94 9.77
N LYS A 120 -9.58 2.19 10.85
CA LYS A 120 -8.25 2.12 11.43
C LYS A 120 -7.39 1.25 10.52
N ILE A 121 -6.61 1.86 9.68
CA ILE A 121 -5.65 1.15 8.85
C ILE A 121 -4.34 1.12 9.62
N GLY A 122 -4.04 -0.02 10.23
CA GLY A 122 -2.71 -0.32 10.70
C GLY A 122 -1.82 -0.58 9.51
N ILE A 123 -0.88 0.30 9.23
CA ILE A 123 0.13 0.05 8.22
C ILE A 123 1.25 -0.74 8.88
N GLY A 124 1.56 -1.90 8.31
CA GLY A 124 2.60 -2.80 8.81
C GLY A 124 3.93 -2.09 8.98
N ASN A 125 4.63 -2.49 10.01
CA ASN A 125 5.81 -1.86 10.58
C ASN A 125 7.04 -2.10 9.70
N ILE A 126 7.26 -1.24 8.70
CA ILE A 126 8.54 -1.16 8.00
C ILE A 126 9.13 0.22 8.30
N GLY A 127 9.68 0.35 9.53
CA GLY A 127 10.38 1.55 9.95
C GLY A 127 9.51 2.71 10.44
N GLY A 128 8.22 2.51 10.68
CA GLY A 128 7.32 3.52 11.24
C GLY A 128 5.85 3.11 11.14
N SER A 129 5.08 3.37 12.17
CA SER A 129 3.63 3.20 12.15
C SER A 129 2.99 4.46 11.56
N PHE A 130 2.31 4.34 10.42
CA PHE A 130 1.48 5.41 9.87
C PHE A 130 0.04 5.22 10.38
N ALA A 131 -0.47 6.14 11.16
CA ALA A 131 -1.89 6.23 11.50
C ALA A 131 -2.55 7.18 10.49
N TRP A 132 -3.32 6.65 9.57
CA TRP A 132 -4.18 7.46 8.71
C TRP A 132 -5.42 7.90 9.51
N GLY A 133 -5.82 9.15 9.36
CA GLY A 133 -6.85 9.78 10.17
C GLY A 133 -8.24 9.14 10.09
N VAL A 134 -9.15 9.68 10.88
CA VAL A 134 -10.57 9.30 10.92
C VAL A 134 -11.24 9.60 9.57
N PHE A 135 -11.85 8.58 8.97
CA PHE A 135 -12.53 8.72 7.69
C PHE A 135 -13.97 9.27 7.89
N PRO A 136 -14.49 10.06 6.95
CA PRO A 136 -15.85 10.60 7.06
C PRO A 136 -16.93 9.51 7.06
N GLU A 137 -17.90 9.63 7.95
CA GLU A 137 -19.09 8.77 7.97
C GLU A 137 -19.92 8.89 6.69
N GLY A 138 -20.65 7.82 6.36
CA GLY A 138 -21.57 7.80 5.23
C GLY A 138 -20.90 7.85 3.84
N LYS A 139 -19.59 7.69 3.77
CA LYS A 139 -18.81 7.68 2.53
C LYS A 139 -18.11 6.36 2.29
N TRP A 140 -17.88 6.05 1.03
CA TRP A 140 -16.84 5.09 0.66
C TRP A 140 -15.49 5.77 0.77
N ASN A 141 -14.59 5.12 1.49
CA ASN A 141 -13.23 5.54 1.69
C ASN A 141 -12.31 4.46 1.12
N ALA A 142 -11.38 4.86 0.29
CA ALA A 142 -10.39 3.96 -0.28
C ALA A 142 -9.00 4.49 0.02
N ILE A 143 -8.07 3.58 0.23
CA ILE A 143 -6.67 3.91 0.49
C ILE A 143 -5.75 3.00 -0.30
N THR A 144 -4.69 3.61 -0.80
CA THR A 144 -3.51 2.92 -1.34
C THR A 144 -2.27 3.49 -0.67
N GLY A 145 -1.38 2.63 -0.20
CA GLY A 145 -0.16 3.04 0.48
C GLY A 145 1.01 2.11 0.22
N TYR A 146 2.20 2.69 0.14
CA TYR A 146 3.46 2.02 -0.09
C TYR A 146 4.54 2.51 0.87
N SER A 147 5.43 1.60 1.25
CA SER A 147 6.74 1.96 1.80
C SER A 147 7.80 1.54 0.79
N VAL A 148 8.60 2.50 0.32
CA VAL A 148 9.59 2.28 -0.72
C VAL A 148 10.98 2.52 -0.15
N MET A 149 11.87 1.56 -0.36
CA MET A 149 13.29 1.66 -0.03
C MET A 149 14.10 1.50 -1.31
N ILE A 150 14.96 2.47 -1.59
CA ILE A 150 15.89 2.42 -2.71
C ILE A 150 17.31 2.35 -2.17
N TYR A 151 18.05 1.39 -2.66
CA TYR A 151 19.48 1.27 -2.44
C TYR A 151 20.19 1.58 -3.74
N ASN A 152 21.06 2.56 -3.71
CA ASN A 152 21.97 2.83 -4.81
C ASN A 152 23.41 2.97 -4.28
N TYR A 153 24.37 3.01 -5.19
CA TYR A 153 25.79 3.10 -4.86
C TYR A 153 26.39 4.29 -5.58
N LYS A 154 26.85 5.28 -4.82
CA LYS A 154 27.60 6.43 -5.34
C LYS A 154 29.03 6.36 -4.82
N ASN A 155 30.00 6.33 -5.72
CA ASN A 155 31.44 6.27 -5.39
C ASN A 155 31.78 5.07 -4.48
N GLY A 156 31.15 3.91 -4.69
CA GLY A 156 31.32 2.72 -3.86
C GLY A 156 30.61 2.75 -2.50
N ASN A 157 29.98 3.85 -2.14
CA ASN A 157 29.23 3.98 -0.89
C ASN A 157 27.77 3.61 -1.09
N LYS A 158 27.27 2.73 -0.22
CA LYS A 158 25.86 2.36 -0.19
C LYS A 158 25.02 3.52 0.34
N ASN A 159 24.09 3.98 -0.48
CA ASN A 159 23.07 4.95 -0.08
C ASN A 159 21.72 4.25 0.05
N LYS A 160 21.01 4.48 1.16
CA LYS A 160 19.65 3.97 1.41
C LYS A 160 18.71 5.13 1.62
N ILE A 161 17.72 5.25 0.74
CA ILE A 161 16.67 6.26 0.85
C ILE A 161 15.33 5.53 1.03
N THR A 162 14.52 5.99 1.98
CA THR A 162 13.22 5.39 2.28
C THR A 162 12.16 6.48 2.33
N GLU A 163 11.04 6.23 1.69
CA GLU A 163 9.87 7.11 1.75
C GLU A 163 8.58 6.30 1.83
N GLN A 164 7.55 6.89 2.43
CA GLN A 164 6.23 6.27 2.57
C GLN A 164 5.20 7.14 1.86
N PHE A 165 4.34 6.51 1.07
CA PHE A 165 3.30 7.15 0.30
C PHE A 165 1.95 6.61 0.70
N GLY A 166 0.95 7.46 0.68
CA GLY A 166 -0.41 7.03 0.88
C GLY A 166 -1.40 8.04 0.35
N LYS A 167 -2.40 7.54 -0.35
CA LYS A 167 -3.50 8.34 -0.89
C LYS A 167 -4.83 7.80 -0.45
N ILE A 168 -5.68 8.73 -0.05
CA ILE A 168 -7.06 8.46 0.35
C ILE A 168 -7.99 9.13 -0.64
N ALA A 169 -8.96 8.37 -1.15
CA ALA A 169 -10.06 8.90 -1.93
C ALA A 169 -11.39 8.59 -1.25
N SER A 170 -12.24 9.59 -1.11
CA SER A 170 -13.54 9.45 -0.43
C SER A 170 -14.67 10.03 -1.25
N ARG A 171 -15.84 9.37 -1.23
CA ARG A 171 -17.03 9.84 -1.91
C ARG A 171 -18.31 9.34 -1.22
N PRO A 172 -19.38 10.14 -1.17
CA PRO A 172 -20.70 9.69 -0.74
C PRO A 172 -21.15 8.44 -1.51
N ASN A 173 -21.93 7.58 -0.86
CA ASN A 173 -22.43 6.36 -1.48
C ASN A 173 -23.53 6.65 -2.50
N THR A 174 -23.16 6.93 -3.74
CA THR A 174 -24.09 7.20 -4.84
C THR A 174 -24.28 6.03 -5.80
N GLY A 175 -23.43 5.00 -5.72
CA GLY A 175 -23.44 3.87 -6.65
C GLY A 175 -22.93 2.57 -6.03
N GLY A 176 -23.03 2.41 -4.71
CA GLY A 176 -22.62 1.19 -4.00
C GLY A 176 -21.17 0.82 -4.27
N TYR A 177 -20.92 -0.45 -4.57
CA TYR A 177 -19.57 -0.97 -4.87
C TYR A 177 -18.89 -0.32 -6.07
N ARG A 178 -19.65 0.21 -7.03
CA ARG A 178 -19.05 0.96 -8.15
C ARG A 178 -18.35 2.22 -7.66
N THR A 179 -18.95 2.93 -6.70
CA THR A 179 -18.30 4.09 -6.06
C THR A 179 -17.02 3.67 -5.33
N ALA A 180 -17.06 2.56 -4.58
CA ALA A 180 -15.91 2.04 -3.87
C ALA A 180 -14.75 1.68 -4.81
N LYS A 181 -15.03 0.95 -5.90
CA LYS A 181 -14.04 0.57 -6.91
C LYS A 181 -13.40 1.80 -7.56
N ASN A 182 -14.21 2.81 -7.89
CA ASN A 182 -13.70 4.06 -8.46
C ASN A 182 -12.80 4.84 -7.48
N MET A 183 -13.14 4.83 -6.18
CA MET A 183 -12.30 5.48 -5.18
C MET A 183 -10.99 4.72 -4.95
N LEU A 184 -11.04 3.39 -4.94
CA LEU A 184 -9.82 2.57 -4.84
C LEU A 184 -8.91 2.79 -6.05
N ASN A 185 -9.49 2.84 -7.25
CA ASN A 185 -8.75 3.16 -8.47
C ASN A 185 -8.10 4.54 -8.40
N LYS A 186 -8.84 5.55 -7.93
CA LYS A 186 -8.32 6.91 -7.78
C LYS A 186 -7.15 6.96 -6.79
N SER A 187 -7.29 6.37 -5.60
CA SER A 187 -6.22 6.35 -4.61
C SER A 187 -4.97 5.62 -5.13
N TYR A 188 -5.17 4.55 -5.91
CA TYR A 188 -4.08 3.79 -6.53
C TYR A 188 -3.31 4.62 -7.56
N ILE A 189 -4.01 5.32 -8.46
CA ILE A 189 -3.37 6.20 -9.46
C ILE A 189 -2.54 7.28 -8.77
N GLU A 190 -3.11 7.97 -7.79
CA GLU A 190 -2.44 9.05 -7.08
C GLU A 190 -1.24 8.55 -6.26
N ALA A 191 -1.34 7.39 -5.61
CA ALA A 191 -0.23 6.79 -4.86
C ALA A 191 0.91 6.35 -5.79
N ASN A 192 0.58 5.77 -6.95
CA ASN A 192 1.57 5.38 -7.96
C ASN A 192 2.31 6.58 -8.54
N GLN A 193 1.62 7.68 -8.80
CA GLN A 193 2.26 8.91 -9.30
C GLN A 193 3.32 9.43 -8.32
N GLU A 194 3.04 9.42 -7.01
CA GLU A 194 4.02 9.83 -6.01
C GLU A 194 5.17 8.84 -5.91
N MET A 195 4.88 7.54 -5.88
CA MET A 195 5.88 6.50 -5.84
C MET A 195 6.85 6.60 -7.03
N PHE A 196 6.33 6.74 -8.24
CA PHE A 196 7.17 6.92 -9.43
C PHE A 196 7.96 8.22 -9.42
N SER A 197 7.38 9.31 -8.92
CA SER A 197 8.10 10.58 -8.75
C SER A 197 9.27 10.46 -7.77
N PHE A 198 9.11 9.67 -6.72
CA PHE A 198 10.19 9.38 -5.78
C PHE A 198 11.29 8.51 -6.40
N ILE A 199 10.92 7.44 -7.12
CA ILE A 199 11.88 6.59 -7.83
C ILE A 199 12.71 7.43 -8.81
N ASP A 200 12.03 8.26 -9.61
CA ASP A 200 12.69 9.16 -10.58
C ASP A 200 13.70 10.07 -9.90
N ARG A 201 13.26 10.83 -8.90
CA ARG A 201 14.12 11.77 -8.17
C ARG A 201 15.33 11.08 -7.56
N THR A 202 15.11 9.90 -6.95
CA THR A 202 16.18 9.18 -6.25
C THR A 202 17.21 8.55 -7.17
N LEU A 203 16.82 8.14 -8.38
CA LEU A 203 17.71 7.45 -9.31
C LEU A 203 18.28 8.37 -10.38
N MET A 204 17.71 9.58 -10.59
CA MET A 204 18.26 10.60 -11.49
C MET A 204 19.40 11.44 -10.85
N GLU A 205 19.42 11.53 -9.51
CA GLU A 205 20.48 12.22 -8.73
C GLU A 205 21.73 11.34 -8.55
#